data_3f60c7f2b07559cba4aad0da1614232c
#
_entry.id   3f60c7f2b07559cba4aad0da1614232c
#
_cell.length_a   1.000
_cell.length_b   1.000
_cell.length_c   1.000
_cell.angle_alpha   90.00
_cell.angle_beta   90.00
_cell.angle_gamma   90.00
#
_symmetry.space_group_name_H-M   'P 1'
#
loop_
_entity.id
_entity.type
_entity.pdbx_description
1 polymer ?
#
loop_
_entity_poly.entity_id
_entity_poly.type
_entity_poly.pdbx_seq_one_letter_code
_entity_poly.pdbx_strand_id
1 'polypeptide(L)'
;MYLLVHRAATADGADKSGLTALTWPVMANFAVDSAMAVALANTLFFAAASGESKSRVALYLLITIAPFAVIAPLIGPALDRLQHGRRVALALSFGLRTALAVVLIMNYDGATGSFPSWVLYPCALAMMVFSKSFSVLRSAVTPRVMPPTIDLVRVNSRLTVFGLLGGTIAGGAIAAGVEFVCTHLFQLPGALFVVVAITIAGASLSMRIPRWVEVTSGEVPATLSYHRDRGRLRRRWPEEVKNLGGTLRQPLGRNIITSLWGNCTIKVMVGFLFLYPAFVAKAHEANGWVQLGMLGLIGAAAAVGNFAGNFTSARLQLGRPAVLVVRCTVLVTVLAIAAAVAGSLAATAIATLITAGSSAIAKASLDASLQHDLPEESRASGFGRSESTLQLAWVLGGAVGVLVYTELWVGFTAVSALLILGLAQTIVSFRGDSLIPGLGGNRPVMAEQETTRRG
;
A
#
# COMPACT_ATOMS: atom_id res chain seq x y z
N MET A 1 13.21 23.07 -13.66
CA MET A 1 12.44 21.99 -13.00
C MET A 1 13.26 21.20 -11.98
N TYR A 2 14.45 20.67 -12.34
CA TYR A 2 15.33 19.93 -11.43
C TYR A 2 15.69 20.70 -10.15
N LEU A 3 16.07 21.98 -10.26
CA LEU A 3 16.42 22.82 -9.12
C LEU A 3 15.25 23.06 -8.15
N LEU A 4 14.02 23.16 -8.65
CA LEU A 4 12.82 23.31 -7.81
C LEU A 4 12.52 22.01 -7.05
N VAL A 5 12.60 20.87 -7.73
CA VAL A 5 12.42 19.55 -7.12
C VAL A 5 13.51 19.29 -6.09
N HIS A 6 14.77 19.59 -6.41
CA HIS A 6 15.88 19.43 -5.47
C HIS A 6 15.73 20.33 -4.24
N ARG A 7 15.39 21.63 -4.45
CA ARG A 7 15.16 22.57 -3.35
C ARG A 7 14.00 22.15 -2.44
N ALA A 8 12.90 21.63 -3.04
CA ALA A 8 11.78 21.07 -2.28
C ALA A 8 12.15 19.75 -1.57
N ALA A 9 13.02 18.92 -2.16
CA ALA A 9 13.47 17.65 -1.57
C ALA A 9 14.48 17.86 -0.42
N THR A 10 15.22 18.97 -0.37
CA THR A 10 16.20 19.28 0.67
C THR A 10 15.69 20.24 1.75
N ALA A 11 14.46 20.78 1.60
CA ALA A 11 13.87 21.70 2.58
C ALA A 11 13.74 21.04 3.96
N ASP A 12 13.65 21.88 5.01
CA ASP A 12 13.41 21.49 6.41
C ASP A 12 14.50 20.54 6.99
N GLY A 13 15.73 20.57 6.48
CA GLY A 13 16.84 19.73 6.97
C GLY A 13 16.76 18.27 6.50
N ALA A 14 15.98 17.99 5.46
CA ALA A 14 15.80 16.65 4.91
C ALA A 14 17.07 16.01 4.36
N ASP A 15 18.03 16.79 3.92
CA ASP A 15 19.36 16.35 3.47
C ASP A 15 20.19 15.78 4.63
N LYS A 16 20.16 16.47 5.79
CA LYS A 16 20.91 16.04 6.99
C LYS A 16 20.30 14.81 7.67
N SER A 17 18.97 14.71 7.67
CA SER A 17 18.26 13.57 8.27
C SER A 17 18.28 12.29 7.42
N GLY A 18 18.66 12.37 6.14
CA GLY A 18 18.60 11.25 5.19
C GLY A 18 17.23 11.10 4.48
N LEU A 19 16.26 11.98 4.74
CA LEU A 19 14.95 11.94 4.09
C LEU A 19 15.06 12.18 2.57
N THR A 20 15.94 13.08 2.14
CA THR A 20 16.21 13.31 0.72
C THR A 20 16.73 12.02 0.05
N ALA A 21 17.64 11.28 0.72
CA ALA A 21 18.15 10.02 0.21
C ALA A 21 17.04 8.94 0.07
N LEU A 22 16.02 8.95 0.94
CA LEU A 22 14.86 8.07 0.84
C LEU A 22 13.87 8.53 -0.24
N THR A 23 13.74 9.84 -0.50
CA THR A 23 12.79 10.37 -1.48
C THR A 23 13.02 9.82 -2.89
N TRP A 24 14.26 9.70 -3.31
CA TRP A 24 14.61 9.22 -4.66
C TRP A 24 14.21 7.75 -4.92
N PRO A 25 14.54 6.77 -4.05
CA PRO A 25 14.03 5.41 -4.19
C PRO A 25 12.51 5.32 -4.17
N VAL A 26 11.84 6.17 -3.37
CA VAL A 26 10.37 6.23 -3.35
C VAL A 26 9.83 6.69 -4.70
N MET A 27 10.38 7.76 -5.27
CA MET A 27 10.01 8.21 -6.63
C MET A 27 10.26 7.12 -7.66
N ALA A 28 11.42 6.43 -7.59
CA ALA A 28 11.74 5.31 -8.47
C ALA A 28 10.72 4.17 -8.35
N ASN A 29 10.26 3.84 -7.13
CA ASN A 29 9.24 2.81 -6.94
C ASN A 29 7.93 3.17 -7.64
N PHE A 30 7.44 4.41 -7.47
CA PHE A 30 6.24 4.89 -8.16
C PHE A 30 6.40 4.89 -9.69
N ALA A 31 7.59 5.27 -10.18
CA ALA A 31 7.90 5.28 -11.61
C ALA A 31 7.92 3.86 -12.20
N VAL A 32 8.50 2.88 -11.47
CA VAL A 32 8.48 1.47 -11.89
C VAL A 32 7.06 0.93 -11.96
N ASP A 33 6.23 1.22 -10.93
CA ASP A 33 4.85 0.75 -10.90
C ASP A 33 4.03 1.36 -12.07
N SER A 34 4.27 2.63 -12.40
CA SER A 34 3.65 3.31 -13.55
C SER A 34 4.14 2.77 -14.89
N ALA A 35 5.45 2.57 -15.05
CA ALA A 35 6.04 2.00 -16.26
C ALA A 35 5.57 0.55 -16.49
N MET A 36 5.43 -0.24 -15.41
CA MET A 36 4.83 -1.58 -15.48
C MET A 36 3.37 -1.53 -15.91
N ALA A 37 2.59 -0.57 -15.41
CA ALA A 37 1.21 -0.39 -15.84
C ALA A 37 1.14 -0.09 -17.35
N VAL A 38 2.04 0.72 -17.90
CA VAL A 38 2.18 0.96 -19.35
C VAL A 38 2.56 -0.32 -20.10
N ALA A 39 3.61 -1.03 -19.64
CA ALA A 39 4.09 -2.25 -20.30
C ALA A 39 3.02 -3.36 -20.37
N LEU A 40 2.18 -3.44 -19.34
CA LEU A 40 1.15 -4.48 -19.21
C LEU A 40 -0.24 -4.03 -19.68
N ALA A 41 -0.43 -2.75 -20.01
CA ALA A 41 -1.73 -2.20 -20.38
C ALA A 41 -2.39 -2.98 -21.53
N ASN A 42 -1.59 -3.39 -22.51
CA ASN A 42 -2.09 -4.11 -23.68
C ASN A 42 -2.28 -5.62 -23.43
N THR A 43 -1.63 -6.18 -22.44
CA THR A 43 -1.58 -7.63 -22.22
C THR A 43 -2.45 -8.11 -21.07
N LEU A 44 -2.40 -7.47 -19.91
CA LEU A 44 -3.18 -7.90 -18.73
C LEU A 44 -4.68 -7.59 -18.84
N PHE A 45 -5.01 -6.45 -19.48
CA PHE A 45 -6.40 -6.01 -19.63
C PHE A 45 -7.03 -6.39 -20.95
N PHE A 46 -6.24 -6.55 -22.03
CA PHE A 46 -6.75 -6.74 -23.39
C PHE A 46 -6.54 -8.17 -23.94
N ALA A 47 -5.47 -8.89 -23.57
CA ALA A 47 -5.28 -10.29 -24.01
C ALA A 47 -6.29 -11.24 -23.35
N ALA A 48 -6.76 -10.96 -22.14
CA ALA A 48 -7.92 -11.65 -21.58
C ALA A 48 -9.21 -11.40 -22.39
N ALA A 49 -9.21 -10.51 -23.40
CA ALA A 49 -10.34 -10.22 -24.28
C ALA A 49 -10.52 -11.22 -25.41
N SER A 50 -9.47 -11.92 -25.81
CA SER A 50 -9.46 -12.76 -27.00
C SER A 50 -9.88 -14.21 -26.73
N GLY A 51 -11.03 -14.44 -26.10
CA GLY A 51 -11.70 -15.75 -26.14
C GLY A 51 -11.56 -16.67 -24.92
N GLU A 52 -10.81 -16.30 -23.85
CA GLU A 52 -10.81 -17.10 -22.64
C GLU A 52 -12.05 -16.83 -21.77
N SER A 53 -12.62 -17.90 -21.20
CA SER A 53 -13.79 -17.78 -20.31
C SER A 53 -13.50 -16.89 -19.09
N LYS A 54 -14.47 -16.08 -18.65
CA LYS A 54 -14.39 -15.23 -17.44
C LYS A 54 -13.81 -15.99 -16.24
N SER A 55 -14.14 -17.29 -16.11
CA SER A 55 -13.67 -18.17 -15.03
C SER A 55 -12.15 -18.39 -15.09
N ARG A 56 -11.54 -18.52 -16.27
CA ARG A 56 -10.09 -18.69 -16.39
C ARG A 56 -9.34 -17.41 -16.02
N VAL A 57 -9.82 -16.26 -16.46
CA VAL A 57 -9.23 -14.96 -16.09
C VAL A 57 -9.33 -14.73 -14.59
N ALA A 58 -10.50 -15.01 -14.00
CA ALA A 58 -10.70 -14.95 -12.54
C ALA A 58 -9.76 -15.92 -11.79
N LEU A 59 -9.60 -17.16 -12.30
CA LEU A 59 -8.70 -18.15 -11.72
C LEU A 59 -7.23 -17.71 -11.80
N TYR A 60 -6.77 -17.17 -12.95
CA TYR A 60 -5.41 -16.64 -13.09
C TYR A 60 -5.15 -15.47 -12.13
N LEU A 61 -6.11 -14.55 -12.01
CA LEU A 61 -5.99 -13.43 -11.06
C LEU A 61 -6.07 -13.89 -9.61
N LEU A 62 -6.90 -14.88 -9.29
CA LEU A 62 -6.96 -15.47 -7.96
C LEU A 62 -5.63 -16.16 -7.61
N ILE A 63 -5.09 -16.98 -8.52
CA ILE A 63 -3.77 -17.63 -8.36
C ILE A 63 -2.67 -16.56 -8.24
N THR A 64 -2.84 -15.43 -8.92
CA THR A 64 -1.93 -14.28 -8.86
C THR A 64 -2.00 -13.56 -7.50
N ILE A 65 -3.19 -13.41 -6.93
CA ILE A 65 -3.42 -12.70 -5.67
C ILE A 65 -3.19 -13.60 -4.45
N ALA A 66 -3.50 -14.91 -4.53
CA ALA A 66 -3.40 -15.83 -3.42
C ALA A 66 -1.98 -15.93 -2.79
N PRO A 67 -0.87 -16.02 -3.55
CA PRO A 67 0.47 -15.99 -2.97
C PRO A 67 0.76 -14.69 -2.22
N PHE A 68 0.23 -13.56 -2.69
CA PHE A 68 0.37 -12.29 -2.00
C PHE A 68 -0.33 -12.28 -0.63
N ALA A 69 -1.51 -12.88 -0.53
CA ALA A 69 -2.23 -13.04 0.74
C ALA A 69 -1.43 -13.86 1.76
N VAL A 70 -0.63 -14.83 1.29
CA VAL A 70 0.27 -15.63 2.15
C VAL A 70 1.56 -14.88 2.49
N ILE A 71 2.15 -14.17 1.52
CA ILE A 71 3.44 -13.49 1.67
C ILE A 71 3.30 -12.20 2.50
N ALA A 72 2.23 -11.44 2.31
CA ALA A 72 2.05 -10.15 2.99
C ALA A 72 2.08 -10.24 4.53
N PRO A 73 1.42 -11.22 5.20
CA PRO A 73 1.54 -11.37 6.65
C PRO A 73 2.94 -11.81 7.11
N LEU A 74 3.72 -12.44 6.23
CA LEU A 74 5.08 -12.87 6.54
C LEU A 74 6.11 -11.73 6.40
N ILE A 75 5.83 -10.71 5.60
CA ILE A 75 6.73 -9.57 5.37
C ILE A 75 7.02 -8.85 6.70
N GLY A 76 6.00 -8.53 7.50
CA GLY A 76 6.18 -7.85 8.79
C GLY A 76 7.09 -8.62 9.75
N PRO A 77 6.79 -9.89 10.10
CA PRO A 77 7.64 -10.72 10.94
C PRO A 77 9.04 -11.00 10.35
N ALA A 78 9.15 -11.11 9.02
CA ALA A 78 10.44 -11.26 8.37
C ALA A 78 11.30 -10.00 8.53
N LEU A 79 10.69 -8.81 8.41
CA LEU A 79 11.37 -7.54 8.62
C LEU A 79 11.78 -7.32 10.09
N ASP A 80 10.98 -7.77 11.06
CA ASP A 80 11.35 -7.74 12.48
C ASP A 80 12.58 -8.61 12.78
N ARG A 81 12.82 -9.65 11.97
CA ARG A 81 14.01 -10.52 12.06
C ARG A 81 15.24 -9.95 11.35
N LEU A 82 15.04 -9.03 10.40
CA LEU A 82 16.13 -8.32 9.72
C LEU A 82 16.71 -7.25 10.66
N GLN A 83 17.58 -7.69 11.57
CA GLN A 83 18.27 -6.78 12.50
C GLN A 83 19.26 -5.84 11.80
N HIS A 84 19.71 -6.22 10.58
CA HIS A 84 20.63 -5.43 9.74
C HIS A 84 20.19 -5.55 8.27
N GLY A 85 20.46 -4.52 7.47
CA GLY A 85 20.31 -4.61 6.02
C GLY A 85 18.97 -4.10 5.43
N ARG A 86 18.23 -3.23 6.12
CA ARG A 86 16.98 -2.65 5.58
C ARG A 86 17.18 -1.94 4.25
N ARG A 87 18.28 -1.20 4.06
CA ARG A 87 18.57 -0.56 2.76
C ARG A 87 18.99 -1.58 1.71
N VAL A 88 19.67 -2.68 2.10
CA VAL A 88 19.97 -3.80 1.20
C VAL A 88 18.68 -4.47 0.75
N ALA A 89 17.70 -4.68 1.67
CA ALA A 89 16.40 -5.23 1.33
C ALA A 89 15.60 -4.31 0.37
N LEU A 90 15.67 -2.97 0.56
CA LEU A 90 15.12 -2.01 -0.39
C LEU A 90 15.79 -2.13 -1.77
N ALA A 91 17.12 -2.18 -1.82
CA ALA A 91 17.86 -2.36 -3.07
C ALA A 91 17.55 -3.71 -3.73
N LEU A 92 17.45 -4.79 -2.95
CA LEU A 92 17.14 -6.13 -3.44
C LEU A 92 15.73 -6.18 -4.06
N SER A 93 14.74 -5.47 -3.49
CA SER A 93 13.41 -5.39 -4.08
C SER A 93 13.44 -4.82 -5.51
N PHE A 94 14.30 -3.84 -5.77
CA PHE A 94 14.54 -3.33 -7.12
C PHE A 94 15.31 -4.31 -8.00
N GLY A 95 16.38 -4.91 -7.48
CA GLY A 95 17.20 -5.88 -8.22
C GLY A 95 16.40 -7.09 -8.70
N LEU A 96 15.50 -7.61 -7.84
CA LEU A 96 14.61 -8.71 -8.22
C LEU A 96 13.60 -8.27 -9.30
N ARG A 97 13.10 -7.04 -9.23
CA ARG A 97 12.23 -6.48 -10.29
C ARG A 97 12.99 -6.26 -11.60
N THR A 98 14.31 -5.89 -11.54
CA THR A 98 15.16 -5.85 -12.73
C THR A 98 15.23 -7.22 -13.40
N ALA A 99 15.53 -8.27 -12.63
CA ALA A 99 15.61 -9.62 -13.15
C ALA A 99 14.29 -10.08 -13.80
N LEU A 100 13.16 -9.81 -13.16
CA LEU A 100 11.84 -10.14 -13.70
C LEU A 100 11.51 -9.36 -14.97
N ALA A 101 11.87 -8.08 -15.05
CA ALA A 101 11.69 -7.27 -16.26
C ALA A 101 12.53 -7.81 -17.42
N VAL A 102 13.77 -8.25 -17.15
CA VAL A 102 14.62 -8.90 -18.16
C VAL A 102 14.00 -10.22 -18.63
N VAL A 103 13.47 -11.04 -17.72
CA VAL A 103 12.76 -12.27 -18.08
C VAL A 103 11.56 -11.98 -18.99
N LEU A 104 10.78 -10.93 -18.72
CA LEU A 104 9.68 -10.49 -19.59
C LEU A 104 10.20 -10.06 -20.96
N ILE A 105 11.25 -9.24 -21.03
CA ILE A 105 11.83 -8.80 -22.31
C ILE A 105 12.30 -9.99 -23.15
N MET A 106 12.95 -10.99 -22.55
CA MET A 106 13.44 -12.18 -23.23
C MET A 106 12.34 -13.09 -23.77
N ASN A 107 11.12 -12.99 -23.23
CA ASN A 107 9.97 -13.78 -23.64
C ASN A 107 8.92 -12.94 -24.40
N TYR A 108 9.27 -11.74 -24.81
CA TYR A 108 8.37 -10.90 -25.62
C TYR A 108 8.38 -11.37 -27.08
N ASP A 109 7.20 -11.61 -27.61
CA ASP A 109 7.01 -11.90 -29.03
C ASP A 109 6.66 -10.59 -29.79
N GLY A 110 7.65 -10.06 -30.51
CA GLY A 110 7.48 -8.82 -31.29
C GLY A 110 6.47 -8.93 -32.41
N ALA A 111 6.23 -10.14 -32.97
CA ALA A 111 5.28 -10.35 -34.04
C ALA A 111 3.82 -10.25 -33.58
N THR A 112 3.53 -10.75 -32.38
CA THR A 112 2.18 -10.71 -31.78
C THR A 112 2.00 -9.55 -30.80
N GLY A 113 3.08 -8.88 -30.40
CA GLY A 113 3.05 -7.84 -29.37
C GLY A 113 2.64 -8.37 -27.98
N SER A 114 2.86 -9.65 -27.71
CA SER A 114 2.35 -10.34 -26.52
C SER A 114 3.42 -11.12 -25.76
N PHE A 115 3.05 -11.58 -24.57
CA PHE A 115 3.87 -12.42 -23.73
C PHE A 115 3.18 -13.77 -23.49
N PRO A 116 3.92 -14.89 -23.37
CA PRO A 116 3.36 -16.15 -22.92
C PRO A 116 2.73 -15.99 -21.53
N SER A 117 1.49 -16.43 -21.35
CA SER A 117 0.73 -16.25 -20.10
C SER A 117 1.44 -16.84 -18.88
N TRP A 118 2.14 -17.97 -19.05
CA TRP A 118 2.87 -18.65 -17.98
C TRP A 118 4.12 -17.88 -17.48
N VAL A 119 4.66 -16.93 -18.28
CA VAL A 119 5.72 -16.00 -17.86
C VAL A 119 5.12 -14.71 -17.32
N LEU A 120 4.15 -14.15 -18.04
CA LEU A 120 3.54 -12.84 -17.76
C LEU A 120 2.94 -12.77 -16.35
N TYR A 121 2.06 -13.70 -16.02
CA TYR A 121 1.35 -13.64 -14.74
C TYR A 121 2.25 -13.84 -13.52
N PRO A 122 3.16 -14.84 -13.46
CA PRO A 122 4.08 -14.96 -12.34
C PRO A 122 5.02 -13.77 -12.19
N CYS A 123 5.56 -13.24 -13.31
CA CYS A 123 6.46 -12.08 -13.27
C CYS A 123 5.72 -10.81 -12.80
N ALA A 124 4.56 -10.52 -13.36
CA ALA A 124 3.75 -9.37 -12.95
C ALA A 124 3.36 -9.45 -11.46
N LEU A 125 2.95 -10.64 -10.99
CA LEU A 125 2.67 -10.88 -9.58
C LEU A 125 3.90 -10.63 -8.70
N ALA A 126 5.02 -11.25 -9.04
CA ALA A 126 6.25 -11.11 -8.25
C ALA A 126 6.71 -9.65 -8.20
N MET A 127 6.62 -8.91 -9.32
CA MET A 127 6.93 -7.48 -9.36
C MET A 127 6.01 -6.66 -8.45
N MET A 128 4.72 -6.97 -8.41
CA MET A 128 3.77 -6.34 -7.50
C MET A 128 4.09 -6.67 -6.04
N VAL A 129 4.44 -7.92 -5.71
CA VAL A 129 4.85 -8.33 -4.36
C VAL A 129 6.09 -7.53 -3.92
N PHE A 130 7.10 -7.39 -4.78
CA PHE A 130 8.31 -6.62 -4.45
C PHE A 130 8.04 -5.13 -4.31
N SER A 131 7.13 -4.54 -5.11
CA SER A 131 6.68 -3.16 -4.93
C SER A 131 6.01 -2.95 -3.57
N LYS A 132 5.14 -3.88 -3.16
CA LYS A 132 4.49 -3.82 -1.84
C LYS A 132 5.46 -4.07 -0.69
N SER A 133 6.42 -4.98 -0.88
CA SER A 133 7.52 -5.21 0.08
C SER A 133 8.37 -3.96 0.28
N PHE A 134 8.67 -3.24 -0.82
CA PHE A 134 9.33 -1.93 -0.74
C PHE A 134 8.52 -0.94 0.10
N SER A 135 7.19 -0.87 -0.10
CA SER A 135 6.32 0.03 0.66
C SER A 135 6.32 -0.26 2.16
N VAL A 136 6.32 -1.55 2.55
CA VAL A 136 6.42 -1.97 3.95
C VAL A 136 7.79 -1.61 4.55
N LEU A 137 8.89 -1.90 3.82
CA LEU A 137 10.25 -1.53 4.22
C LEU A 137 10.40 -0.01 4.38
N ARG A 138 9.89 0.77 3.43
CA ARG A 138 9.85 2.23 3.49
C ARG A 138 9.17 2.72 4.78
N SER A 139 8.01 2.13 5.13
CA SER A 139 7.27 2.52 6.34
C SER A 139 8.08 2.32 7.61
N ALA A 140 8.91 1.27 7.68
CA ALA A 140 9.81 1.01 8.80
C ALA A 140 11.06 1.93 8.82
N VAL A 141 11.50 2.41 7.64
CA VAL A 141 12.68 3.29 7.50
C VAL A 141 12.32 4.76 7.71
N THR A 142 11.13 5.19 7.28
CA THR A 142 10.71 6.60 7.29
C THR A 142 10.86 7.29 8.66
N PRO A 143 10.45 6.70 9.81
CA PRO A 143 10.61 7.34 11.12
C PRO A 143 12.06 7.62 11.49
N ARG A 144 13.01 6.84 10.96
CA ARG A 144 14.45 6.95 11.28
C ARG A 144 15.19 8.02 10.47
N VAL A 145 14.61 8.44 9.34
CA VAL A 145 15.16 9.51 8.51
C VAL A 145 14.35 10.81 8.63
N MET A 146 13.43 10.85 9.58
CA MET A 146 12.57 12.01 9.80
C MET A 146 13.38 13.17 10.39
N PRO A 147 13.32 14.39 9.82
CA PRO A 147 13.87 15.57 10.43
C PRO A 147 13.12 15.92 11.72
N PRO A 148 13.79 16.44 12.77
CA PRO A 148 13.13 16.82 14.02
C PRO A 148 12.15 17.99 13.89
N THR A 149 12.20 18.72 12.78
CA THR A 149 11.41 19.92 12.51
C THR A 149 10.03 19.65 11.91
N ILE A 150 9.78 18.42 11.43
CA ILE A 150 8.52 18.09 10.74
C ILE A 150 7.95 16.76 11.23
N ASP A 151 6.61 16.66 11.24
CA ASP A 151 5.89 15.48 11.64
C ASP A 151 5.92 14.39 10.57
N LEU A 152 5.75 13.13 10.99
CA LEU A 152 5.73 11.97 10.10
C LEU A 152 4.61 12.06 9.05
N VAL A 153 3.47 12.66 9.38
CA VAL A 153 2.36 12.89 8.44
C VAL A 153 2.81 13.76 7.28
N ARG A 154 3.54 14.86 7.57
CA ARG A 154 4.12 15.75 6.54
C ARG A 154 5.19 15.04 5.74
N VAL A 155 6.03 14.22 6.38
CA VAL A 155 7.05 13.40 5.69
C VAL A 155 6.38 12.43 4.72
N ASN A 156 5.38 11.66 5.16
CA ASN A 156 4.67 10.71 4.32
C ASN A 156 3.90 11.38 3.18
N SER A 157 3.22 12.50 3.45
CA SER A 157 2.55 13.31 2.42
C SER A 157 3.54 13.82 1.38
N ARG A 158 4.71 14.31 1.81
CA ARG A 158 5.80 14.78 0.94
C ARG A 158 6.33 13.64 0.06
N LEU A 159 6.66 12.48 0.64
CA LEU A 159 7.10 11.30 -0.10
C LEU A 159 6.06 10.85 -1.14
N THR A 160 4.78 10.91 -0.78
CA THR A 160 3.67 10.54 -1.68
C THR A 160 3.52 11.55 -2.82
N VAL A 161 3.58 12.85 -2.54
CA VAL A 161 3.50 13.89 -3.59
C VAL A 161 4.67 13.78 -4.57
N PHE A 162 5.91 13.62 -4.09
CA PHE A 162 7.06 13.39 -4.95
C PHE A 162 6.92 12.09 -5.75
N GLY A 163 6.43 11.01 -5.12
CA GLY A 163 6.14 9.75 -5.80
C GLY A 163 5.11 9.91 -6.92
N LEU A 164 4.00 10.60 -6.66
CA LEU A 164 2.94 10.81 -7.66
C LEU A 164 3.42 11.70 -8.81
N LEU A 165 3.99 12.87 -8.52
CA LEU A 165 4.40 13.81 -9.57
C LEU A 165 5.65 13.35 -10.31
N GLY A 166 6.72 13.02 -9.59
CA GLY A 166 7.99 12.63 -10.18
C GLY A 166 8.03 11.18 -10.62
N GLY A 167 7.40 10.27 -9.86
CA GLY A 167 7.34 8.86 -10.19
C GLY A 167 6.21 8.53 -11.15
N THR A 168 4.95 8.63 -10.72
CA THR A 168 3.82 8.16 -11.53
C THR A 168 3.62 8.99 -12.79
N ILE A 169 3.54 10.31 -12.70
CA ILE A 169 3.24 11.15 -13.86
C ILE A 169 4.45 11.23 -14.80
N ALA A 170 5.61 11.68 -14.31
CA ALA A 170 6.78 11.83 -15.16
C ALA A 170 7.33 10.48 -15.63
N GLY A 171 7.44 9.48 -14.73
CA GLY A 171 7.91 8.14 -15.06
C GLY A 171 6.96 7.41 -16.01
N GLY A 172 5.64 7.53 -15.78
CA GLY A 172 4.62 6.98 -16.66
C GLY A 172 4.61 7.61 -18.06
N ALA A 173 4.75 8.93 -18.14
CA ALA A 173 4.83 9.63 -19.42
C ALA A 173 6.08 9.23 -20.22
N ILE A 174 7.24 9.12 -19.56
CA ILE A 174 8.48 8.63 -20.19
C ILE A 174 8.29 7.20 -20.68
N ALA A 175 7.74 6.31 -19.85
CA ALA A 175 7.51 4.92 -20.23
C ALA A 175 6.55 4.81 -21.42
N ALA A 176 5.45 5.59 -21.43
CA ALA A 176 4.50 5.61 -22.53
C ALA A 176 5.14 6.12 -23.83
N GLY A 177 5.94 7.17 -23.77
CA GLY A 177 6.67 7.70 -24.93
C GLY A 177 7.68 6.71 -25.50
N VAL A 178 8.47 6.06 -24.62
CA VAL A 178 9.45 5.03 -25.05
C VAL A 178 8.73 3.79 -25.57
N GLU A 179 7.62 3.36 -24.94
CA GLU A 179 6.80 2.25 -25.43
C GLU A 179 6.30 2.54 -26.84
N PHE A 180 5.71 3.73 -27.04
CA PHE A 180 5.19 4.12 -28.35
C PHE A 180 6.27 4.07 -29.43
N VAL A 181 7.47 4.64 -29.18
CA VAL A 181 8.58 4.65 -30.14
C VAL A 181 9.11 3.24 -30.40
N CYS A 182 9.39 2.47 -29.34
CA CYS A 182 9.99 1.14 -29.46
C CYS A 182 9.05 0.14 -30.12
N THR A 183 7.76 0.19 -29.79
CA THR A 183 6.76 -0.72 -30.39
C THR A 183 6.56 -0.43 -31.87
N HIS A 184 6.46 0.86 -32.28
CA HIS A 184 6.21 1.21 -33.66
C HIS A 184 7.42 1.09 -34.57
N LEU A 185 8.64 1.38 -34.07
CA LEU A 185 9.85 1.35 -34.90
C LEU A 185 10.61 0.03 -34.84
N PHE A 186 10.60 -0.65 -33.70
CA PHE A 186 11.45 -1.80 -33.45
C PHE A 186 10.70 -3.07 -33.04
N GLN A 187 9.39 -3.01 -32.84
CA GLN A 187 8.55 -4.11 -32.31
C GLN A 187 9.10 -4.66 -30.97
N LEU A 188 9.57 -3.77 -30.09
CA LEU A 188 10.17 -4.09 -28.80
C LEU A 188 9.35 -3.49 -27.66
N PRO A 189 9.33 -4.12 -26.46
CA PRO A 189 8.59 -3.64 -25.28
C PRO A 189 9.34 -2.49 -24.60
N GLY A 190 9.19 -1.27 -25.11
CA GLY A 190 9.95 -0.10 -24.69
C GLY A 190 9.79 0.25 -23.21
N ALA A 191 8.59 0.13 -22.67
CA ALA A 191 8.33 0.41 -21.27
C ALA A 191 9.09 -0.53 -20.32
N LEU A 192 9.34 -1.79 -20.70
CA LEU A 192 10.14 -2.71 -19.90
C LEU A 192 11.62 -2.31 -19.84
N PHE A 193 12.17 -1.71 -20.91
CA PHE A 193 13.52 -1.14 -20.83
C PHE A 193 13.58 0.05 -19.85
N VAL A 194 12.54 0.87 -19.81
CA VAL A 194 12.40 1.95 -18.82
C VAL A 194 12.32 1.37 -17.40
N VAL A 195 11.57 0.28 -17.20
CA VAL A 195 11.51 -0.44 -15.92
C VAL A 195 12.92 -0.89 -15.49
N VAL A 196 13.67 -1.54 -16.37
CA VAL A 196 15.05 -2.00 -16.10
C VAL A 196 15.93 -0.82 -15.68
N ALA A 197 15.92 0.27 -16.45
CA ALA A 197 16.74 1.45 -16.16
C ALA A 197 16.38 2.07 -14.77
N ILE A 198 15.09 2.24 -14.49
CA ILE A 198 14.62 2.83 -13.21
C ILE A 198 14.88 1.89 -12.05
N THR A 199 14.76 0.56 -12.21
CA THR A 199 15.02 -0.39 -11.11
C THR A 199 16.51 -0.46 -10.78
N ILE A 200 17.41 -0.41 -11.75
CA ILE A 200 18.87 -0.32 -11.51
C ILE A 200 19.20 1.00 -10.78
N ALA A 201 18.64 2.12 -11.24
CA ALA A 201 18.81 3.40 -10.57
C ALA A 201 18.23 3.37 -9.13
N GLY A 202 17.03 2.80 -8.93
CA GLY A 202 16.39 2.65 -7.64
C GLY A 202 17.18 1.80 -6.66
N ALA A 203 17.78 0.69 -7.13
CA ALA A 203 18.67 -0.13 -6.32
C ALA A 203 19.90 0.65 -5.85
N SER A 204 20.57 1.36 -6.76
CA SER A 204 21.75 2.18 -6.43
C SER A 204 21.42 3.34 -5.50
N LEU A 205 20.26 4.01 -5.71
CA LEU A 205 19.77 5.08 -4.85
C LEU A 205 19.40 4.57 -3.44
N SER A 206 18.86 3.37 -3.32
CA SER A 206 18.57 2.74 -2.04
C SER A 206 19.84 2.52 -1.19
N MET A 207 20.96 2.22 -1.83
CA MET A 207 22.25 2.07 -1.14
C MET A 207 22.85 3.40 -0.67
N ARG A 208 22.35 4.55 -1.14
CA ARG A 208 22.74 5.88 -0.67
C ARG A 208 22.01 6.31 0.61
N ILE A 209 20.99 5.57 1.05
CA ILE A 209 20.32 5.80 2.33
C ILE A 209 21.36 5.64 3.46
N PRO A 210 21.38 6.52 4.48
CA PRO A 210 22.37 6.47 5.54
C PRO A 210 22.44 5.15 6.29
N ARG A 211 23.64 4.70 6.71
CA ARG A 211 23.86 3.41 7.36
C ARG A 211 23.21 3.30 8.74
N TRP A 212 23.03 4.41 9.46
CA TRP A 212 22.41 4.37 10.78
C TRP A 212 20.97 3.85 10.78
N VAL A 213 20.28 3.87 9.62
CA VAL A 213 18.94 3.30 9.46
C VAL A 213 18.92 1.78 9.68
N GLU A 214 20.06 1.11 9.55
CA GLU A 214 20.20 -0.33 9.72
C GLU A 214 20.39 -0.76 11.19
N VAL A 215 20.69 0.19 12.09
CA VAL A 215 20.91 -0.12 13.51
C VAL A 215 19.56 -0.34 14.18
N THR A 216 19.26 -1.59 14.54
CA THR A 216 18.01 -2.00 15.19
C THR A 216 18.20 -2.39 16.67
N SER A 217 19.39 -2.12 17.23
CA SER A 217 19.66 -2.37 18.65
C SER A 217 18.70 -1.59 19.53
N GLY A 218 17.98 -2.29 20.43
CA GLY A 218 16.99 -1.69 21.32
C GLY A 218 15.56 -1.63 20.73
N GLU A 219 15.30 -2.08 19.50
CA GLU A 219 13.93 -2.15 18.98
C GLU A 219 13.10 -3.23 19.69
N VAL A 220 11.88 -2.85 20.10
CA VAL A 220 10.90 -3.75 20.68
C VAL A 220 9.82 -4.05 19.65
N PRO A 221 9.62 -5.32 19.25
CA PRO A 221 8.60 -5.68 18.26
C PRO A 221 7.19 -5.31 18.74
N ALA A 222 6.42 -4.59 17.90
CA ALA A 222 5.00 -4.33 18.16
C ALA A 222 4.15 -5.59 17.96
N THR A 223 2.98 -5.71 18.58
CA THR A 223 2.02 -6.81 18.35
C THR A 223 0.61 -6.29 18.19
N LEU A 224 -0.12 -6.89 17.23
CA LEU A 224 -1.54 -6.61 16.99
C LEU A 224 -2.43 -7.26 18.06
N SER A 225 -2.02 -8.41 18.59
CA SER A 225 -2.81 -9.15 19.58
C SER A 225 -2.62 -8.61 21.01
N TYR A 226 -3.72 -8.47 21.72
CA TYR A 226 -3.76 -8.09 23.12
C TYR A 226 -4.57 -9.11 23.92
N HIS A 227 -3.98 -9.69 24.96
CA HIS A 227 -4.64 -10.62 25.88
C HIS A 227 -4.49 -10.07 27.30
N ARG A 228 -5.57 -9.59 27.87
CA ARG A 228 -5.61 -8.96 29.21
C ARG A 228 -5.07 -9.87 30.31
N ASP A 229 -5.23 -11.19 30.17
CA ASP A 229 -4.83 -12.17 31.19
C ASP A 229 -3.34 -12.56 31.16
N ARG A 230 -2.62 -12.28 30.07
CA ARG A 230 -1.17 -12.56 30.02
C ARG A 230 -0.37 -11.74 31.02
N GLY A 231 -0.84 -10.56 31.43
CA GLY A 231 -0.23 -9.77 32.48
C GLY A 231 -0.33 -10.42 33.86
N ARG A 232 -1.42 -11.16 34.16
CA ARG A 232 -1.61 -11.87 35.41
C ARG A 232 -0.82 -13.19 35.49
N LEU A 233 -0.72 -13.94 34.38
CA LEU A 233 0.06 -15.18 34.29
C LEU A 233 1.57 -14.88 34.40
N ARG A 234 2.04 -13.78 33.78
CA ARG A 234 3.44 -13.37 33.80
C ARG A 234 3.92 -12.94 35.20
N ARG A 235 3.02 -12.49 36.05
CA ARG A 235 3.32 -12.11 37.44
C ARG A 235 3.63 -13.33 38.33
N ARG A 236 3.23 -14.54 37.91
CA ARG A 236 3.45 -15.82 38.63
C ARG A 236 4.71 -16.58 38.19
N TRP A 237 5.41 -16.11 37.15
CA TRP A 237 6.62 -16.80 36.69
C TRP A 237 7.87 -16.25 37.39
N PRO A 238 8.81 -17.14 37.83
CA PRO A 238 10.09 -16.73 38.41
C PRO A 238 10.88 -15.82 37.46
N GLU A 239 11.68 -14.90 38.01
CA GLU A 239 12.46 -13.93 37.22
C GLU A 239 13.43 -14.60 36.24
N GLU A 240 13.93 -15.78 36.55
CA GLU A 240 14.81 -16.56 35.67
C GLU A 240 14.13 -16.99 34.36
N VAL A 241 12.81 -17.27 34.39
CA VAL A 241 12.05 -17.63 33.18
C VAL A 241 11.70 -16.39 32.37
N LYS A 242 11.68 -15.20 32.95
CA LYS A 242 11.50 -13.93 32.21
C LYS A 242 12.72 -13.61 31.34
N ASN A 243 13.90 -14.13 31.67
CA ASN A 243 15.14 -13.90 30.92
C ASN A 243 15.40 -14.94 29.83
N LEU A 244 14.68 -16.07 29.81
CA LEU A 244 14.77 -17.13 28.83
C LEU A 244 13.76 -16.93 27.69
N GLY A 245 13.99 -15.94 26.82
CA GLY A 245 13.52 -15.99 25.43
C GLY A 245 12.11 -15.52 25.09
N GLY A 246 11.48 -14.70 25.89
CA GLY A 246 10.30 -13.96 25.44
C GLY A 246 10.68 -12.55 24.99
N THR A 247 10.92 -12.33 23.70
CA THR A 247 11.01 -10.96 23.17
C THR A 247 9.81 -10.17 23.65
N LEU A 248 10.06 -9.14 24.48
CA LEU A 248 9.04 -8.19 24.93
C LEU A 248 8.35 -7.62 23.69
N ARG A 249 7.05 -7.85 23.55
CA ARG A 249 6.27 -7.34 22.43
C ARG A 249 5.37 -6.24 22.92
N GLN A 250 5.50 -5.05 22.32
CA GLN A 250 4.68 -3.90 22.65
C GLN A 250 3.27 -4.04 21.99
N PRO A 251 2.18 -4.18 22.77
CA PRO A 251 0.84 -4.19 22.19
C PRO A 251 0.46 -2.78 21.71
N LEU A 252 -0.27 -2.73 20.60
CA LEU A 252 -0.82 -1.48 20.07
C LEU A 252 -1.96 -0.97 20.95
N GLY A 253 -2.07 0.34 21.15
CA GLY A 253 -3.15 0.98 21.88
C GLY A 253 -4.49 0.97 21.13
N ARG A 254 -5.59 1.36 21.83
CA ARG A 254 -6.95 1.41 21.27
C ARG A 254 -7.04 2.32 20.05
N ASN A 255 -6.46 3.53 20.11
CA ASN A 255 -6.50 4.49 19.02
C ASN A 255 -5.90 3.92 17.74
N ILE A 256 -4.73 3.25 17.87
CA ILE A 256 -4.04 2.63 16.73
C ILE A 256 -4.88 1.50 16.15
N ILE A 257 -5.44 0.61 16.99
CA ILE A 257 -6.25 -0.51 16.53
C ILE A 257 -7.54 -0.04 15.85
N THR A 258 -8.21 0.97 16.41
CA THR A 258 -9.39 1.59 15.78
C THR A 258 -9.02 2.18 14.41
N SER A 259 -7.92 2.94 14.37
CA SER A 259 -7.44 3.53 13.12
C SER A 259 -7.01 2.47 12.11
N LEU A 260 -6.43 1.36 12.56
CA LEU A 260 -6.04 0.26 11.69
C LEU A 260 -7.26 -0.45 11.08
N TRP A 261 -8.30 -0.77 11.88
CA TRP A 261 -9.53 -1.39 11.39
C TRP A 261 -10.24 -0.51 10.36
N GLY A 262 -10.39 0.79 10.63
CA GLY A 262 -11.00 1.71 9.69
C GLY A 262 -10.20 1.84 8.39
N ASN A 263 -8.87 1.93 8.49
CA ASN A 263 -8.00 1.93 7.30
C ASN A 263 -8.08 0.61 6.52
N CYS A 264 -8.11 -0.55 7.18
CA CYS A 264 -8.30 -1.84 6.52
C CYS A 264 -9.62 -1.87 5.75
N THR A 265 -10.72 -1.40 6.36
CA THR A 265 -12.02 -1.31 5.72
C THR A 265 -11.97 -0.45 4.46
N ILE A 266 -11.37 0.74 4.54
CA ILE A 266 -11.19 1.62 3.38
C ILE A 266 -10.29 0.96 2.32
N LYS A 267 -9.23 0.23 2.72
CA LYS A 267 -8.32 -0.48 1.80
C LYS A 267 -9.01 -1.62 1.05
N VAL A 268 -10.00 -2.29 1.65
CA VAL A 268 -10.86 -3.25 0.93
C VAL A 268 -11.54 -2.54 -0.25
N MET A 269 -12.14 -1.36 -0.03
CA MET A 269 -12.78 -0.60 -1.10
C MET A 269 -11.76 -0.15 -2.17
N VAL A 270 -10.57 0.31 -1.76
CA VAL A 270 -9.51 0.71 -2.70
C VAL A 270 -9.08 -0.47 -3.59
N GLY A 271 -8.89 -1.66 -3.00
CA GLY A 271 -8.53 -2.87 -3.73
C GLY A 271 -9.62 -3.32 -4.71
N PHE A 272 -10.87 -3.25 -4.29
CA PHE A 272 -12.03 -3.50 -5.15
C PHE A 272 -12.07 -2.55 -6.34
N LEU A 273 -12.00 -1.25 -6.11
CA LEU A 273 -12.03 -0.22 -7.16
C LEU A 273 -10.82 -0.26 -8.10
N PHE A 274 -9.71 -0.84 -7.68
CA PHE A 274 -8.53 -1.00 -8.52
C PHE A 274 -8.76 -2.02 -9.66
N LEU A 275 -9.47 -3.11 -9.40
CA LEU A 275 -9.67 -4.19 -10.36
C LEU A 275 -11.07 -4.22 -10.98
N TYR A 276 -12.10 -4.06 -10.16
CA TYR A 276 -13.48 -4.29 -10.56
C TYR A 276 -13.96 -3.44 -11.75
N PRO A 277 -13.71 -2.11 -11.81
CA PRO A 277 -14.14 -1.29 -12.94
C PRO A 277 -13.55 -1.75 -14.28
N ALA A 278 -12.34 -2.31 -14.28
CA ALA A 278 -11.72 -2.84 -15.49
C ALA A 278 -12.47 -4.06 -16.05
N PHE A 279 -12.93 -4.95 -15.14
CA PHE A 279 -13.75 -6.11 -15.54
C PHE A 279 -15.12 -5.69 -16.03
N VAL A 280 -15.75 -4.72 -15.38
CA VAL A 280 -17.05 -4.18 -15.83
C VAL A 280 -16.93 -3.52 -17.19
N ALA A 281 -15.96 -2.63 -17.39
CA ALA A 281 -15.74 -1.97 -18.68
C ALA A 281 -15.57 -2.98 -19.80
N LYS A 282 -14.79 -4.03 -19.55
CA LYS A 282 -14.55 -5.08 -20.54
C LYS A 282 -15.77 -5.97 -20.81
N ALA A 283 -16.59 -6.23 -19.80
CA ALA A 283 -17.77 -7.08 -19.94
C ALA A 283 -18.91 -6.41 -20.72
N HIS A 284 -19.02 -5.08 -20.64
CA HIS A 284 -20.15 -4.32 -21.17
C HIS A 284 -19.83 -3.50 -22.42
N GLU A 285 -18.54 -3.22 -22.69
CA GLU A 285 -18.14 -2.39 -23.82
C GLU A 285 -17.29 -3.17 -24.81
N ALA A 286 -17.70 -3.17 -26.08
CA ALA A 286 -16.93 -3.78 -27.17
C ALA A 286 -15.86 -2.83 -27.72
N ASN A 287 -16.05 -1.50 -27.57
CA ASN A 287 -15.16 -0.49 -28.13
C ASN A 287 -14.00 -0.18 -27.16
N GLY A 288 -12.77 -0.50 -27.56
CA GLY A 288 -11.58 -0.29 -26.74
C GLY A 288 -11.34 1.18 -26.35
N TRP A 289 -11.73 2.15 -27.17
CA TRP A 289 -11.62 3.57 -26.85
C TRP A 289 -12.58 3.99 -25.73
N VAL A 290 -13.80 3.43 -25.72
CA VAL A 290 -14.78 3.67 -24.66
C VAL A 290 -14.28 3.03 -23.36
N GLN A 291 -13.75 1.80 -23.40
CA GLN A 291 -13.12 1.15 -22.25
C GLN A 291 -12.00 2.02 -21.66
N LEU A 292 -11.10 2.52 -22.51
CA LEU A 292 -10.01 3.43 -22.09
C LEU A 292 -10.56 4.72 -21.46
N GLY A 293 -11.63 5.29 -22.02
CA GLY A 293 -12.30 6.46 -21.46
C GLY A 293 -12.89 6.20 -20.08
N MET A 294 -13.56 5.06 -19.88
CA MET A 294 -14.10 4.64 -18.58
C MET A 294 -12.99 4.45 -17.52
N LEU A 295 -11.93 3.73 -17.89
CA LEU A 295 -10.79 3.49 -17.00
C LEU A 295 -10.02 4.79 -16.73
N GLY A 296 -9.89 5.66 -17.74
CA GLY A 296 -9.29 6.98 -17.59
C GLY A 296 -10.05 7.87 -16.61
N LEU A 297 -11.38 7.87 -16.66
CA LEU A 297 -12.24 8.59 -15.72
C LEU A 297 -12.05 8.08 -14.28
N ILE A 298 -12.07 6.76 -14.09
CA ILE A 298 -11.88 6.15 -12.75
C ILE A 298 -10.46 6.43 -12.23
N GLY A 299 -9.44 6.28 -13.09
CA GLY A 299 -8.05 6.58 -12.75
C GLY A 299 -7.83 8.06 -12.40
N ALA A 300 -8.42 8.98 -13.17
CA ALA A 300 -8.38 10.41 -12.88
C ALA A 300 -9.08 10.73 -11.55
N ALA A 301 -10.26 10.16 -11.30
CA ALA A 301 -10.98 10.30 -10.03
C ALA A 301 -10.13 9.82 -8.85
N ALA A 302 -9.46 8.66 -8.97
CA ALA A 302 -8.55 8.15 -7.96
C ALA A 302 -7.35 9.07 -7.72
N ALA A 303 -6.74 9.58 -8.79
CA ALA A 303 -5.57 10.47 -8.72
C ALA A 303 -5.92 11.80 -8.05
N VAL A 304 -7.02 12.45 -8.48
CA VAL A 304 -7.51 13.71 -7.91
C VAL A 304 -7.89 13.53 -6.44
N GLY A 305 -8.62 12.46 -6.11
CA GLY A 305 -9.00 12.14 -4.74
C GLY A 305 -7.79 11.94 -3.84
N ASN A 306 -6.82 11.14 -4.29
CA ASN A 306 -5.58 10.89 -3.55
C ASN A 306 -4.78 12.18 -3.33
N PHE A 307 -4.61 12.99 -4.37
CA PHE A 307 -3.93 14.28 -4.25
C PHE A 307 -4.63 15.21 -3.26
N ALA A 308 -5.95 15.38 -3.40
CA ALA A 308 -6.75 16.21 -2.50
C ALA A 308 -6.69 15.72 -1.04
N GLY A 309 -6.76 14.40 -0.82
CA GLY A 309 -6.65 13.79 0.50
C GLY A 309 -5.29 14.01 1.15
N ASN A 310 -4.20 13.81 0.41
CA ASN A 310 -2.84 14.07 0.91
C ASN A 310 -2.60 15.55 1.19
N PHE A 311 -3.10 16.44 0.32
CA PHE A 311 -2.99 17.88 0.51
C PHE A 311 -3.77 18.35 1.74
N THR A 312 -4.97 17.82 1.96
CA THR A 312 -5.81 18.11 3.12
C THR A 312 -5.16 17.57 4.39
N SER A 313 -4.69 16.32 4.40
CA SER A 313 -4.08 15.71 5.57
C SER A 313 -2.81 16.42 6.04
N ALA A 314 -2.02 16.98 5.11
CA ALA A 314 -0.83 17.75 5.45
C ALA A 314 -1.14 19.08 6.19
N ARG A 315 -2.38 19.58 6.10
CA ARG A 315 -2.85 20.82 6.73
C ARG A 315 -3.75 20.60 7.95
N LEU A 316 -4.31 19.39 8.10
CA LEU A 316 -5.16 19.07 9.24
C LEU A 316 -4.32 18.91 10.52
N GLN A 317 -4.74 19.60 11.56
CA GLN A 317 -4.29 19.29 12.92
C GLN A 317 -5.03 18.03 13.39
N LEU A 318 -4.34 16.89 13.45
CA LEU A 318 -4.90 15.59 13.76
C LEU A 318 -5.10 15.41 15.29
N GLY A 319 -5.89 16.28 15.92
CA GLY A 319 -6.12 16.24 17.37
C GLY A 319 -6.87 14.99 17.85
N ARG A 320 -7.69 14.36 17.00
CA ARG A 320 -8.43 13.12 17.30
C ARG A 320 -8.41 12.16 16.11
N PRO A 321 -7.28 11.52 15.83
CA PRO A 321 -7.10 10.73 14.60
C PRO A 321 -8.09 9.56 14.49
N ALA A 322 -8.40 8.85 15.58
CA ALA A 322 -9.35 7.74 15.56
C ALA A 322 -10.77 8.16 15.14
N VAL A 323 -11.24 9.34 15.57
CA VAL A 323 -12.56 9.89 15.18
C VAL A 323 -12.59 10.18 13.68
N LEU A 324 -11.51 10.75 13.15
CA LEU A 324 -11.41 11.09 11.73
C LEU A 324 -11.46 9.83 10.86
N VAL A 325 -10.75 8.78 11.27
CA VAL A 325 -10.81 7.47 10.58
C VAL A 325 -12.20 6.89 10.59
N VAL A 326 -12.91 6.91 11.73
CA VAL A 326 -14.32 6.44 11.80
C VAL A 326 -15.19 7.21 10.81
N ARG A 327 -15.08 8.54 10.75
CA ARG A 327 -15.84 9.38 9.80
C ARG A 327 -15.53 9.02 8.34
N CYS A 328 -14.26 8.86 8.00
CA CYS A 328 -13.85 8.43 6.65
C CYS A 328 -14.42 7.05 6.30
N THR A 329 -14.39 6.11 7.25
CA THR A 329 -14.92 4.75 7.05
C THR A 329 -16.44 4.76 6.84
N VAL A 330 -17.18 5.56 7.63
CA VAL A 330 -18.63 5.76 7.44
C VAL A 330 -18.92 6.33 6.05
N LEU A 331 -18.20 7.40 5.66
CA LEU A 331 -18.39 8.06 4.36
C LEU A 331 -18.15 7.08 3.20
N VAL A 332 -17.06 6.32 3.23
CA VAL A 332 -16.74 5.33 2.19
C VAL A 332 -17.80 4.23 2.13
N THR A 333 -18.29 3.75 3.28
CA THR A 333 -19.32 2.71 3.33
C THR A 333 -20.64 3.22 2.76
N VAL A 334 -21.07 4.43 3.13
CA VAL A 334 -22.31 5.04 2.61
C VAL A 334 -22.22 5.24 1.10
N LEU A 335 -21.07 5.69 0.59
CA LEU A 335 -20.89 5.88 -0.86
C LEU A 335 -20.83 4.55 -1.62
N ALA A 336 -20.29 3.50 -1.04
CA ALA A 336 -20.33 2.17 -1.64
C ALA A 336 -21.78 1.67 -1.78
N ILE A 337 -22.61 1.86 -0.75
CA ILE A 337 -24.03 1.53 -0.79
C ILE A 337 -24.77 2.39 -1.82
N ALA A 338 -24.50 3.70 -1.85
CA ALA A 338 -25.10 4.59 -2.85
C ALA A 338 -24.69 4.20 -4.28
N ALA A 339 -23.45 3.78 -4.50
CA ALA A 339 -23.00 3.28 -5.80
C ALA A 339 -23.65 1.94 -6.18
N ALA A 340 -23.92 1.06 -5.20
CA ALA A 340 -24.70 -0.16 -5.41
C ALA A 340 -26.13 0.15 -5.90
N VAL A 341 -26.81 1.11 -5.26
CA VAL A 341 -28.17 1.52 -5.63
C VAL A 341 -28.18 2.23 -7.00
N ALA A 342 -27.22 3.10 -7.25
CA ALA A 342 -27.16 3.86 -8.50
C ALA A 342 -26.75 3.01 -9.73
N GLY A 343 -25.94 1.97 -9.55
CA GLY A 343 -25.48 1.05 -10.60
C GLY A 343 -24.85 1.73 -11.82
N SER A 344 -24.21 2.88 -11.66
CA SER A 344 -23.73 3.72 -12.74
C SER A 344 -22.24 4.02 -12.69
N LEU A 345 -21.63 4.28 -13.86
CA LEU A 345 -20.22 4.68 -13.96
C LEU A 345 -19.94 6.00 -13.22
N ALA A 346 -20.87 6.95 -13.28
CA ALA A 346 -20.73 8.22 -12.58
C ALA A 346 -20.66 8.03 -11.05
N ALA A 347 -21.55 7.19 -10.49
CA ALA A 347 -21.50 6.83 -9.07
C ALA A 347 -20.20 6.12 -8.70
N THR A 348 -19.70 5.23 -9.57
CA THR A 348 -18.40 4.57 -9.40
C THR A 348 -17.25 5.57 -9.38
N ALA A 349 -17.24 6.56 -10.28
CA ALA A 349 -16.22 7.60 -10.33
C ALA A 349 -16.23 8.48 -9.06
N ILE A 350 -17.42 8.89 -8.60
CA ILE A 350 -17.58 9.66 -7.35
C ILE A 350 -17.14 8.84 -6.14
N ALA A 351 -17.55 7.57 -6.04
CA ALA A 351 -17.12 6.67 -4.99
C ALA A 351 -15.59 6.50 -4.98
N THR A 352 -14.98 6.40 -6.17
CA THR A 352 -13.51 6.28 -6.32
C THR A 352 -12.79 7.55 -5.84
N LEU A 353 -13.25 8.73 -6.28
CA LEU A 353 -12.69 10.02 -5.89
C LEU A 353 -12.67 10.17 -4.37
N ILE A 354 -13.81 9.94 -3.73
CA ILE A 354 -13.96 10.16 -2.29
C ILE A 354 -13.26 9.05 -1.49
N THR A 355 -13.29 7.81 -1.96
CA THR A 355 -12.55 6.71 -1.34
C THR A 355 -11.05 6.96 -1.37
N ALA A 356 -10.49 7.44 -2.48
CA ALA A 356 -9.07 7.76 -2.60
C ALA A 356 -8.66 8.88 -1.63
N GLY A 357 -9.45 9.95 -1.55
CA GLY A 357 -9.24 11.05 -0.60
C GLY A 357 -9.36 10.59 0.86
N SER A 358 -10.40 9.85 1.18
CA SER A 358 -10.61 9.29 2.52
C SER A 358 -9.50 8.33 2.92
N SER A 359 -8.99 7.51 1.98
CA SER A 359 -7.86 6.61 2.21
C SER A 359 -6.58 7.37 2.59
N ALA A 360 -6.29 8.49 1.92
CA ALA A 360 -5.13 9.31 2.24
C ALA A 360 -5.24 9.95 3.63
N ILE A 361 -6.40 10.52 3.95
CA ILE A 361 -6.66 11.15 5.27
C ILE A 361 -6.63 10.10 6.39
N ALA A 362 -7.27 8.95 6.20
CA ALA A 362 -7.29 7.87 7.18
C ALA A 362 -5.90 7.29 7.42
N LYS A 363 -5.08 7.15 6.36
CA LYS A 363 -3.69 6.71 6.48
C LYS A 363 -2.84 7.70 7.27
N ALA A 364 -2.96 9.00 7.00
CA ALA A 364 -2.29 10.04 7.76
C ALA A 364 -2.69 10.01 9.25
N SER A 365 -3.97 9.77 9.55
CA SER A 365 -4.48 9.63 10.91
C SER A 365 -3.91 8.39 11.62
N LEU A 366 -3.78 7.25 10.93
CA LEU A 366 -3.13 6.05 11.47
C LEU A 366 -1.65 6.32 11.76
N ASP A 367 -0.94 6.97 10.83
CA ASP A 367 0.47 7.32 10.99
C ASP A 367 0.69 8.25 12.19
N ALA A 368 -0.20 9.23 12.39
CA ALA A 368 -0.19 10.09 13.57
C ALA A 368 -0.42 9.30 14.86
N SER A 369 -1.39 8.37 14.89
CA SER A 369 -1.61 7.52 16.06
C SER A 369 -0.39 6.65 16.38
N LEU A 370 0.26 6.05 15.36
CA LEU A 370 1.46 5.25 15.53
C LEU A 370 2.64 6.08 16.08
N GLN A 371 2.76 7.34 15.63
CA GLN A 371 3.81 8.24 16.09
C GLN A 371 3.62 8.69 17.53
N HIS A 372 2.37 8.99 17.93
CA HIS A 372 2.08 9.54 19.27
C HIS A 372 1.90 8.48 20.33
N ASP A 373 1.27 7.35 20.01
CA ASP A 373 0.84 6.35 20.98
C ASP A 373 1.88 5.23 21.18
N LEU A 374 2.92 5.11 20.33
CA LEU A 374 3.95 4.09 20.47
C LEU A 374 5.28 4.66 20.99
N PRO A 375 5.96 3.93 21.91
CA PRO A 375 7.34 4.19 22.23
C PRO A 375 8.23 4.17 21.00
N GLU A 376 9.29 4.97 21.00
CA GLU A 376 10.18 5.14 19.84
C GLU A 376 10.76 3.80 19.35
N GLU A 377 11.13 2.92 20.30
CA GLU A 377 11.70 1.60 20.04
C GLU A 377 10.75 0.65 19.30
N SER A 378 9.42 0.90 19.38
CA SER A 378 8.40 0.05 18.75
C SER A 378 7.77 0.64 17.48
N ARG A 379 8.07 1.91 17.15
CA ARG A 379 7.45 2.61 16.04
C ARG A 379 7.72 1.92 14.70
N ALA A 380 8.97 1.58 14.42
CA ALA A 380 9.34 0.96 13.14
C ALA A 380 8.60 -0.37 12.89
N SER A 381 8.54 -1.23 13.92
CA SER A 381 7.78 -2.48 13.87
C SER A 381 6.27 -2.23 13.76
N GLY A 382 5.73 -1.24 14.49
CA GLY A 382 4.33 -0.84 14.40
C GLY A 382 3.92 -0.41 13.00
N PHE A 383 4.73 0.42 12.35
CA PHE A 383 4.52 0.85 10.95
C PHE A 383 4.57 -0.32 9.98
N GLY A 384 5.59 -1.18 10.06
CA GLY A 384 5.73 -2.33 9.18
C GLY A 384 4.54 -3.30 9.28
N ARG A 385 4.08 -3.61 10.50
CA ARG A 385 2.93 -4.50 10.74
C ARG A 385 1.62 -3.87 10.29
N SER A 386 1.42 -2.59 10.56
CA SER A 386 0.23 -1.88 10.09
C SER A 386 0.15 -1.87 8.56
N GLU A 387 1.26 -1.58 7.88
CA GLU A 387 1.31 -1.58 6.43
C GLU A 387 1.04 -2.97 5.84
N SER A 388 1.64 -4.03 6.41
CA SER A 388 1.35 -5.41 5.99
C SER A 388 -0.13 -5.76 6.10
N THR A 389 -0.78 -5.33 7.19
CA THR A 389 -2.22 -5.57 7.40
C THR A 389 -3.08 -4.80 6.39
N LEU A 390 -2.69 -3.56 6.06
CA LEU A 390 -3.36 -2.76 5.03
C LEU A 390 -3.24 -3.37 3.64
N GLN A 391 -2.09 -3.98 3.32
CA GLN A 391 -1.92 -4.68 2.04
C GLN A 391 -2.80 -5.93 1.94
N LEU A 392 -2.97 -6.69 3.04
CA LEU A 392 -3.91 -7.82 3.09
C LEU A 392 -5.35 -7.37 2.84
N ALA A 393 -5.78 -6.28 3.47
CA ALA A 393 -7.10 -5.72 3.26
C ALA A 393 -7.31 -5.27 1.80
N TRP A 394 -6.28 -4.68 1.19
CA TRP A 394 -6.30 -4.30 -0.22
C TRP A 394 -6.47 -5.52 -1.13
N VAL A 395 -5.72 -6.60 -0.87
CA VAL A 395 -5.80 -7.87 -1.60
C VAL A 395 -7.19 -8.48 -1.47
N LEU A 396 -7.78 -8.48 -0.27
CA LEU A 396 -9.14 -8.97 -0.05
C LEU A 396 -10.15 -8.21 -0.92
N GLY A 397 -10.05 -6.89 -0.99
CA GLY A 397 -10.90 -6.07 -1.84
C GLY A 397 -10.73 -6.39 -3.33
N GLY A 398 -9.48 -6.54 -3.77
CA GLY A 398 -9.16 -6.95 -5.14
C GLY A 398 -9.73 -8.33 -5.49
N ALA A 399 -9.62 -9.30 -4.57
CA ALA A 399 -10.20 -10.63 -4.73
C ALA A 399 -11.72 -10.58 -4.90
N VAL A 400 -12.42 -9.77 -4.11
CA VAL A 400 -13.86 -9.55 -4.28
C VAL A 400 -14.17 -8.98 -5.67
N GLY A 401 -13.40 -7.97 -6.12
CA GLY A 401 -13.57 -7.37 -7.45
C GLY A 401 -13.37 -8.35 -8.60
N VAL A 402 -12.56 -9.39 -8.42
CA VAL A 402 -12.33 -10.46 -9.41
C VAL A 402 -13.41 -11.53 -9.40
N LEU A 403 -13.86 -11.92 -8.20
CA LEU A 403 -14.76 -13.07 -8.01
C LEU A 403 -16.24 -12.76 -8.24
N VAL A 404 -16.63 -11.49 -8.09
CA VAL A 404 -18.03 -11.07 -8.19
C VAL A 404 -18.43 -10.84 -9.66
N TYR A 405 -19.71 -11.00 -9.97
CA TYR A 405 -20.29 -10.70 -11.29
C TYR A 405 -20.02 -9.25 -11.71
N THR A 406 -19.85 -9.04 -13.01
CA THR A 406 -19.47 -7.74 -13.61
C THR A 406 -20.61 -6.72 -13.70
N GLU A 407 -21.71 -6.95 -13.00
CA GLU A 407 -22.80 -5.99 -12.84
C GLU A 407 -22.49 -5.00 -11.72
N LEU A 408 -22.47 -3.70 -11.99
CA LEU A 408 -22.03 -2.66 -11.01
C LEU A 408 -22.74 -2.78 -9.67
N TRP A 409 -24.07 -2.96 -9.67
CA TRP A 409 -24.87 -3.05 -8.45
C TRP A 409 -24.49 -4.31 -7.63
N VAL A 410 -24.19 -5.45 -8.28
CA VAL A 410 -23.81 -6.70 -7.60
C VAL A 410 -22.44 -6.54 -6.95
N GLY A 411 -21.46 -6.00 -7.68
CA GLY A 411 -20.12 -5.79 -7.17
C GLY A 411 -20.09 -4.84 -5.97
N PHE A 412 -20.78 -3.70 -6.10
CA PHE A 412 -20.86 -2.74 -5.00
C PHE A 412 -21.67 -3.27 -3.81
N THR A 413 -22.70 -4.10 -4.02
CA THR A 413 -23.42 -4.76 -2.93
C THR A 413 -22.50 -5.72 -2.17
N ALA A 414 -21.73 -6.54 -2.88
CA ALA A 414 -20.79 -7.49 -2.27
C ALA A 414 -19.71 -6.78 -1.45
N VAL A 415 -19.08 -5.73 -1.98
CA VAL A 415 -18.07 -4.99 -1.23
C VAL A 415 -18.70 -4.22 -0.07
N SER A 416 -19.91 -3.66 -0.22
CA SER A 416 -20.62 -2.95 0.85
C SER A 416 -20.88 -3.83 2.05
N ALA A 417 -21.20 -5.11 1.87
CA ALA A 417 -21.35 -6.07 2.96
C ALA A 417 -20.08 -6.19 3.80
N LEU A 418 -18.91 -6.29 3.16
CA LEU A 418 -17.62 -6.32 3.86
C LEU A 418 -17.31 -4.99 4.55
N LEU A 419 -17.63 -3.86 3.90
CA LEU A 419 -17.42 -2.54 4.48
C LEU A 419 -18.28 -2.32 5.73
N ILE A 420 -19.53 -2.81 5.74
CA ILE A 420 -20.42 -2.76 6.91
C ILE A 420 -19.82 -3.55 8.07
N LEU A 421 -19.33 -4.76 7.83
CA LEU A 421 -18.65 -5.58 8.86
C LEU A 421 -17.40 -4.89 9.41
N GLY A 422 -16.54 -4.34 8.52
CA GLY A 422 -15.36 -3.59 8.90
C GLY A 422 -15.69 -2.30 9.66
N LEU A 423 -16.73 -1.57 9.26
CA LEU A 423 -17.22 -0.39 9.95
C LEU A 423 -17.76 -0.75 11.35
N ALA A 424 -18.53 -1.83 11.47
CA ALA A 424 -19.02 -2.31 12.75
C ALA A 424 -17.86 -2.62 13.72
N GLN A 425 -16.84 -3.36 13.26
CA GLN A 425 -15.63 -3.63 14.05
C GLN A 425 -14.88 -2.34 14.42
N THR A 426 -14.79 -1.38 13.48
CA THR A 426 -14.14 -0.08 13.72
C THR A 426 -14.85 0.71 14.82
N ILE A 427 -16.21 0.79 14.76
CA ILE A 427 -17.02 1.50 15.76
C ILE A 427 -16.95 0.80 17.13
N VAL A 428 -17.05 -0.54 17.15
CA VAL A 428 -16.95 -1.31 18.39
C VAL A 428 -15.57 -1.14 19.03
N SER A 429 -14.49 -1.19 18.22
CA SER A 429 -13.12 -0.91 18.69
C SER A 429 -12.97 0.51 19.23
N PHE A 430 -13.58 1.50 18.58
CA PHE A 430 -13.57 2.89 19.03
C PHE A 430 -14.25 3.04 20.41
N ARG A 431 -15.35 2.31 20.66
CA ARG A 431 -16.07 2.29 21.95
C ARG A 431 -15.32 1.55 23.06
N GLY A 432 -14.26 0.83 22.74
CA GLY A 432 -13.43 0.11 23.71
C GLY A 432 -13.81 -1.36 23.87
N ASP A 433 -14.47 -1.94 22.87
CA ASP A 433 -14.86 -3.35 22.82
C ASP A 433 -14.29 -4.02 21.54
N SER A 434 -14.69 -5.24 21.25
CA SER A 434 -14.21 -5.99 20.08
C SER A 434 -15.19 -7.08 19.65
N LEU A 435 -15.46 -7.17 18.35
CA LEU A 435 -16.15 -8.32 17.76
C LEU A 435 -15.20 -9.53 17.63
N ILE A 436 -13.89 -9.29 17.50
CA ILE A 436 -12.87 -10.33 17.32
C ILE A 436 -11.97 -10.36 18.57
N PRO A 437 -11.97 -11.46 19.35
CA PRO A 437 -11.17 -11.55 20.57
C PRO A 437 -9.69 -11.25 20.33
N GLY A 438 -9.11 -10.37 21.14
CA GLY A 438 -7.68 -9.99 21.08
C GLY A 438 -7.29 -8.98 19.99
N LEU A 439 -8.18 -8.66 19.04
CA LEU A 439 -7.90 -7.74 17.92
C LEU A 439 -8.75 -6.46 17.95
N GLY A 440 -9.38 -6.13 19.07
CA GLY A 440 -10.24 -4.96 19.20
C GLY A 440 -9.76 -3.90 20.18
N GLY A 441 -10.65 -2.97 20.50
CA GLY A 441 -10.41 -1.80 21.32
C GLY A 441 -10.43 -2.06 22.84
N ASN A 442 -10.62 -3.31 23.30
CA ASN A 442 -10.62 -3.71 24.72
C ASN A 442 -9.21 -3.71 25.33
N ARG A 443 -8.51 -2.60 25.21
CA ARG A 443 -7.12 -2.37 25.63
C ARG A 443 -6.92 -0.92 26.06
N PRO A 444 -5.77 -0.54 26.68
CA PRO A 444 -5.47 0.85 27.02
C PRO A 444 -5.56 1.77 25.80
N VAL A 445 -5.93 3.04 26.02
CA VAL A 445 -6.07 4.04 24.94
C VAL A 445 -4.73 4.27 24.25
N MET A 446 -3.68 4.45 25.06
CA MET A 446 -2.29 4.50 24.58
C MET A 446 -1.56 3.22 24.98
N ALA A 447 -0.48 2.90 24.27
CA ALA A 447 0.39 1.80 24.65
C ALA A 447 1.01 2.08 26.03
N GLU A 448 0.91 1.12 26.96
CA GLU A 448 1.56 1.26 28.29
C GLU A 448 3.07 1.34 28.08
N GLN A 449 3.69 2.42 28.54
CA GLN A 449 5.14 2.53 28.61
C GLN A 449 5.63 1.64 29.77
N GLU A 450 6.44 0.64 29.47
CA GLU A 450 7.02 -0.28 30.44
C GLU A 450 8.05 0.39 31.38
N THR A 451 8.38 1.66 31.14
CA THR A 451 9.43 2.43 31.83
C THR A 451 9.04 2.95 33.21
N THR A 452 7.78 2.89 33.64
CA THR A 452 7.34 3.45 34.95
C THR A 452 7.39 2.46 36.09
N ARG A 453 8.09 1.32 35.98
CA ARG A 453 8.22 0.31 37.03
C ARG A 453 9.66 -0.01 37.45
N ARG A 454 10.59 0.90 37.20
CA ARG A 454 11.90 0.88 37.88
C ARG A 454 12.02 2.11 38.78
N GLY A 455 11.26 2.11 39.80
CA GLY A 455 11.35 2.96 40.95
C GLY A 455 11.09 2.12 42.19
#